data_b1ad4818c68386ca359944968b0d1638
#
_entry.id   b1ad4818c68386ca359944968b0d1638
#
_cell.length_a   1.000
_cell.length_b   1.000
_cell.length_c   1.000
_cell.angle_alpha   90.00
_cell.angle_beta   90.00
_cell.angle_gamma   90.00
#
_symmetry.space_group_name_H-M   'P 1'
#
loop_
_entity.id
_entity.type
_entity.pdbx_description
1 polymer ?
#
loop_
_entity_poly.entity_id
_entity_poly.type
_entity_poly.pdbx_seq_one_letter_code
_entity_poly.pdbx_strand_id
1 'polypeptide(L)'
;MIEDYEIFRNEQPKMKRSPWIELVMVLVLIQTLLFLLPVVSGAADAIPADAIQVRIIANSNTSEDQQVKSLVYQEIQPLLQKAADTFQSTAQLEQQLTQISKEISQKAGTITDQEIQIDLANALIPAKTDGIYFYAQDFHKALIITIGSGKGDNWWCALFPKVCYQQEEEVVVEEPVKFWTWEWIKSKF
;
A
#
# COMPACT_ATOMS: atom_id res chain seq x y z
N MET A 1 -32.78 -45.39 -62.55
CA MET A 1 -32.88 -46.11 -61.27
C MET A 1 -31.94 -45.40 -60.37
N ILE A 2 -32.44 -44.47 -59.56
CA ILE A 2 -31.67 -43.68 -58.58
C ILE A 2 -31.98 -44.36 -57.24
N GLU A 3 -30.99 -45.04 -56.68
CA GLU A 3 -31.10 -45.66 -55.37
C GLU A 3 -31.17 -44.59 -54.30
N ASP A 4 -32.21 -44.64 -53.45
CA ASP A 4 -32.41 -43.76 -52.31
C ASP A 4 -31.31 -43.96 -51.29
N TYR A 5 -30.47 -42.93 -51.13
CA TYR A 5 -29.49 -42.88 -50.06
C TYR A 5 -30.19 -42.52 -48.77
N GLU A 6 -30.44 -43.47 -47.88
CA GLU A 6 -30.86 -43.18 -46.51
C GLU A 6 -29.71 -42.54 -45.73
N ILE A 7 -29.85 -41.24 -45.44
CA ILE A 7 -28.91 -40.54 -44.60
C ILE A 7 -29.18 -40.92 -43.15
N PHE A 8 -28.41 -41.87 -42.62
CA PHE A 8 -28.39 -42.17 -41.21
C PHE A 8 -27.85 -40.96 -40.44
N ARG A 9 -28.75 -40.11 -39.91
CA ARG A 9 -28.41 -39.04 -38.99
C ARG A 9 -27.99 -39.68 -37.65
N ASN A 10 -26.68 -39.80 -37.43
CA ASN A 10 -26.12 -40.31 -36.19
C ASN A 10 -26.47 -39.31 -35.08
N GLU A 11 -27.64 -39.49 -34.43
CA GLU A 11 -28.03 -38.70 -33.26
C GLU A 11 -27.12 -39.08 -32.10
N GLN A 12 -26.11 -38.25 -31.86
CA GLN A 12 -25.26 -38.42 -30.70
C GLN A 12 -26.12 -38.39 -29.42
N PRO A 13 -25.94 -39.36 -28.53
CA PRO A 13 -26.73 -39.41 -27.30
C PRO A 13 -26.46 -38.14 -26.51
N LYS A 14 -27.49 -37.33 -26.26
CA LYS A 14 -27.37 -36.16 -25.36
C LYS A 14 -26.97 -36.68 -23.99
N MET A 15 -25.70 -36.49 -23.62
CA MET A 15 -25.21 -36.83 -22.30
C MET A 15 -26.05 -36.06 -21.25
N LYS A 16 -26.87 -36.74 -20.52
CA LYS A 16 -27.60 -36.20 -19.36
C LYS A 16 -26.52 -35.83 -18.35
N ARG A 17 -26.23 -34.54 -18.23
CA ARG A 17 -25.33 -34.06 -17.18
C ARG A 17 -25.96 -34.39 -15.83
N SER A 18 -25.17 -35.03 -14.98
CA SER A 18 -25.60 -35.32 -13.61
C SER A 18 -25.88 -33.99 -12.88
N PRO A 19 -27.03 -33.83 -12.20
CA PRO A 19 -27.34 -32.59 -11.47
C PRO A 19 -26.29 -32.24 -10.44
N TRP A 20 -25.51 -33.21 -9.99
CA TRP A 20 -24.36 -33.00 -9.11
C TRP A 20 -23.19 -32.24 -9.80
N ILE A 21 -22.98 -32.50 -11.06
CA ILE A 21 -21.93 -31.78 -11.83
C ILE A 21 -22.33 -30.32 -12.01
N GLU A 22 -23.59 -30.05 -12.28
CA GLU A 22 -24.12 -28.69 -12.38
C GLU A 22 -24.00 -27.94 -11.05
N LEU A 23 -24.38 -28.59 -9.94
CA LEU A 23 -24.24 -28.04 -8.60
C LEU A 23 -22.79 -27.69 -8.27
N VAL A 24 -21.86 -28.60 -8.53
CA VAL A 24 -20.41 -28.39 -8.30
C VAL A 24 -19.89 -27.23 -9.16
N MET A 25 -20.29 -27.15 -10.44
CA MET A 25 -19.89 -26.05 -11.31
C MET A 25 -20.40 -24.71 -10.81
N VAL A 26 -21.65 -24.63 -10.34
CA VAL A 26 -22.22 -23.41 -9.76
C VAL A 26 -21.49 -23.01 -8.48
N LEU A 27 -21.17 -23.95 -7.60
CA LEU A 27 -20.40 -23.67 -6.38
C LEU A 27 -18.99 -23.16 -6.68
N VAL A 28 -18.31 -23.77 -7.64
CA VAL A 28 -16.97 -23.31 -8.08
C VAL A 28 -17.07 -21.91 -8.68
N LEU A 29 -18.10 -21.63 -9.46
CA LEU A 29 -18.31 -20.32 -10.08
C LEU A 29 -18.62 -19.24 -9.03
N ILE A 30 -19.43 -19.55 -8.01
CA ILE A 30 -19.68 -18.66 -6.88
C ILE A 30 -18.39 -18.41 -6.09
N GLN A 31 -17.62 -19.46 -5.83
CA GLN A 31 -16.39 -19.33 -5.06
C GLN A 31 -15.32 -18.52 -5.80
N THR A 32 -15.19 -18.71 -7.13
CA THR A 32 -14.30 -17.88 -7.95
C THR A 32 -14.78 -16.42 -8.00
N LEU A 33 -16.10 -16.20 -8.11
CA LEU A 33 -16.66 -14.84 -8.08
C LEU A 33 -16.40 -14.17 -6.72
N LEU A 34 -16.63 -14.85 -5.61
CA LEU A 34 -16.35 -14.34 -4.26
C LEU A 34 -14.87 -14.07 -4.03
N PHE A 35 -14.00 -14.86 -4.65
CA PHE A 35 -12.54 -14.64 -4.59
C PHE A 35 -12.08 -13.45 -5.43
N LEU A 36 -12.76 -13.19 -6.56
CA LEU A 36 -12.45 -12.06 -7.43
C LEU A 36 -13.06 -10.72 -6.93
N LEU A 37 -14.15 -10.76 -6.17
CA LEU A 37 -14.80 -9.56 -5.64
C LEU A 37 -13.84 -8.62 -4.88
N PRO A 38 -13.00 -9.07 -3.93
CA PRO A 38 -12.05 -8.19 -3.26
C PRO A 38 -10.94 -7.66 -4.18
N VAL A 39 -10.59 -8.41 -5.23
CA VAL A 39 -9.60 -7.96 -6.22
C VAL A 39 -10.15 -6.84 -7.10
N VAL A 40 -11.45 -6.90 -7.41
CA VAL A 40 -12.12 -5.87 -8.25
C VAL A 40 -12.58 -4.67 -7.42
N SER A 41 -13.01 -4.89 -6.17
CA SER A 41 -13.39 -3.83 -5.23
C SER A 41 -12.20 -3.20 -4.50
N GLY A 42 -11.02 -3.75 -4.65
CA GLY A 42 -9.74 -3.09 -4.33
C GLY A 42 -9.45 -1.94 -5.30
N ALA A 43 -10.50 -1.14 -5.60
CA ALA A 43 -10.32 0.22 -6.06
C ALA A 43 -9.38 0.86 -5.04
N ALA A 44 -8.15 1.08 -5.46
CA ALA A 44 -7.16 1.79 -4.70
C ALA A 44 -7.87 2.91 -3.94
N ASP A 45 -7.82 2.88 -2.62
CA ASP A 45 -8.15 4.05 -1.84
C ASP A 45 -7.16 5.11 -2.34
N ALA A 46 -7.60 5.87 -3.33
CA ALA A 46 -6.79 6.96 -3.87
C ALA A 46 -6.46 7.83 -2.67
N ILE A 47 -5.18 8.16 -2.51
CA ILE A 47 -4.78 9.13 -1.49
C ILE A 47 -5.70 10.33 -1.66
N PRO A 48 -6.44 10.77 -0.64
CA PRO A 48 -7.34 11.90 -0.77
C PRO A 48 -6.61 13.10 -1.39
N ALA A 49 -7.28 13.84 -2.27
CA ALA A 49 -6.66 14.97 -2.98
C ALA A 49 -6.15 16.06 -2.02
N ASP A 50 -6.70 16.11 -0.82
CA ASP A 50 -6.32 17.02 0.27
C ASP A 50 -5.29 16.40 1.25
N ALA A 51 -4.78 15.20 0.94
CA ALA A 51 -3.76 14.57 1.76
C ALA A 51 -2.48 15.40 1.81
N ILE A 52 -1.90 15.54 2.99
CA ILE A 52 -0.57 16.12 3.18
C ILE A 52 0.43 15.00 3.40
N GLN A 53 1.47 15.01 2.61
CA GLN A 53 2.54 14.02 2.65
C GLN A 53 3.78 14.59 3.32
N VAL A 54 4.65 13.72 3.83
CA VAL A 54 6.00 14.08 4.25
C VAL A 54 6.99 13.37 3.35
N ARG A 55 7.96 14.12 2.85
CA ARG A 55 9.05 13.60 2.04
C ARG A 55 10.37 13.94 2.71
N ILE A 56 11.21 12.94 2.94
CA ILE A 56 12.58 13.15 3.44
C ILE A 56 13.54 12.64 2.39
N ILE A 57 14.47 13.51 1.97
CA ILE A 57 15.45 13.22 0.93
C ILE A 57 16.81 13.18 1.58
N ALA A 58 17.52 12.05 1.46
CA ALA A 58 18.88 11.93 1.96
C ALA A 58 19.87 12.72 1.09
N ASN A 59 21.01 13.07 1.66
CA ASN A 59 22.09 13.73 0.92
C ASN A 59 22.60 12.86 -0.25
N SER A 60 22.80 11.56 -0.02
CA SER A 60 23.20 10.59 -1.03
C SER A 60 22.67 9.19 -0.72
N ASN A 61 23.03 8.19 -1.55
CA ASN A 61 22.66 6.78 -1.34
C ASN A 61 23.74 5.98 -0.57
N THR A 62 24.68 6.65 0.09
CA THR A 62 25.59 5.94 1.00
C THR A 62 24.82 5.42 2.22
N SER A 63 25.33 4.37 2.86
CA SER A 63 24.74 3.81 4.07
C SER A 63 24.65 4.83 5.20
N GLU A 64 25.65 5.69 5.32
CA GLU A 64 25.74 6.74 6.32
C GLU A 64 24.63 7.78 6.12
N ASP A 65 24.44 8.28 4.89
CA ASP A 65 23.41 9.28 4.58
C ASP A 65 22.00 8.70 4.71
N GLN A 66 21.80 7.42 4.37
CA GLN A 66 20.52 6.75 4.56
C GLN A 66 20.22 6.52 6.06
N GLN A 67 21.25 6.24 6.87
CA GLN A 67 21.11 6.15 8.32
C GLN A 67 20.79 7.51 8.94
N VAL A 68 21.47 8.59 8.52
CA VAL A 68 21.16 9.96 8.93
C VAL A 68 19.69 10.29 8.63
N LYS A 69 19.21 9.99 7.44
CA LYS A 69 17.79 10.17 7.09
C LYS A 69 16.85 9.45 8.06
N SER A 70 17.14 8.21 8.42
CA SER A 70 16.34 7.44 9.37
C SER A 70 16.36 8.04 10.77
N LEU A 71 17.51 8.50 11.25
CA LEU A 71 17.63 9.16 12.55
C LEU A 71 16.91 10.50 12.59
N VAL A 72 17.01 11.30 11.53
CA VAL A 72 16.25 12.56 11.39
C VAL A 72 14.75 12.28 11.44
N TYR A 73 14.27 11.28 10.71
CA TYR A 73 12.86 10.89 10.77
C TYR A 73 12.43 10.53 12.19
N GLN A 74 13.17 9.67 12.88
CA GLN A 74 12.83 9.25 14.24
C GLN A 74 12.75 10.43 15.21
N GLU A 75 13.65 11.40 15.08
CA GLU A 75 13.69 12.57 15.94
C GLU A 75 12.52 13.54 15.69
N ILE A 76 12.09 13.70 14.43
CA ILE A 76 11.02 14.63 14.08
C ILE A 76 9.62 13.99 14.12
N GLN A 77 9.54 12.65 14.11
CA GLN A 77 8.27 11.91 14.11
C GLN A 77 7.30 12.37 15.21
N PRO A 78 7.70 12.58 16.47
CA PRO A 78 6.78 13.04 17.51
C PRO A 78 6.16 14.41 17.23
N LEU A 79 6.91 15.32 16.57
CA LEU A 79 6.40 16.64 16.17
C LEU A 79 5.34 16.50 15.07
N LEU A 80 5.63 15.69 14.06
CA LEU A 80 4.71 15.42 12.96
C LEU A 80 3.43 14.75 13.47
N GLN A 81 3.58 13.78 14.37
CA GLN A 81 2.46 13.08 14.98
C GLN A 81 1.57 14.04 15.77
N LYS A 82 2.17 14.89 16.62
CA LYS A 82 1.42 15.90 17.39
C LYS A 82 0.66 16.85 16.47
N ALA A 83 1.25 17.32 15.37
CA ALA A 83 0.56 18.15 14.39
C ALA A 83 -0.61 17.40 13.75
N ALA A 84 -0.40 16.14 13.38
CA ALA A 84 -1.42 15.28 12.78
C ALA A 84 -2.54 14.86 13.75
N ASP A 85 -2.31 14.92 15.07
CA ASP A 85 -3.31 14.57 16.08
C ASP A 85 -4.22 15.76 16.46
N THR A 86 -3.74 16.96 16.25
CA THR A 86 -4.40 18.20 16.76
C THR A 86 -5.12 19.00 15.68
N PHE A 87 -4.95 18.70 14.39
CA PHE A 87 -5.60 19.45 13.32
C PHE A 87 -7.08 19.06 13.14
N GLN A 88 -7.88 20.03 12.65
CA GLN A 88 -9.29 19.84 12.30
C GLN A 88 -9.56 20.02 10.80
N SER A 89 -8.58 20.57 10.06
CA SER A 89 -8.64 20.75 8.61
C SER A 89 -7.24 20.76 8.01
N THR A 90 -7.13 20.42 6.74
CA THR A 90 -5.86 20.48 5.99
C THR A 90 -5.18 21.83 6.03
N ALA A 91 -5.94 22.91 5.94
CA ALA A 91 -5.40 24.27 6.05
C ALA A 91 -4.77 24.53 7.43
N GLN A 92 -5.40 24.04 8.50
CA GLN A 92 -4.85 24.14 9.85
C GLN A 92 -3.57 23.31 10.00
N LEU A 93 -3.54 22.11 9.42
CA LEU A 93 -2.34 21.27 9.41
C LEU A 93 -1.17 21.95 8.68
N GLU A 94 -1.42 22.55 7.50
CA GLU A 94 -0.42 23.33 6.78
C GLU A 94 0.18 24.47 7.63
N GLN A 95 -0.68 25.21 8.30
CA GLN A 95 -0.24 26.29 9.17
C GLN A 95 0.59 25.76 10.35
N GLN A 96 0.19 24.66 10.97
CA GLN A 96 0.95 24.01 12.03
C GLN A 96 2.30 23.50 11.53
N LEU A 97 2.35 22.84 10.37
CA LEU A 97 3.60 22.37 9.77
C LEU A 97 4.56 23.51 9.48
N THR A 98 4.04 24.64 9.00
CA THR A 98 4.85 25.84 8.79
C THR A 98 5.40 26.41 10.12
N GLN A 99 4.61 26.37 11.19
CA GLN A 99 5.06 26.84 12.52
C GLN A 99 6.14 25.94 13.12
N ILE A 100 5.99 24.60 12.99
CA ILE A 100 6.95 23.66 13.56
C ILE A 100 8.17 23.42 12.64
N SER A 101 8.21 23.94 11.42
CA SER A 101 9.32 23.72 10.48
C SER A 101 10.68 24.15 11.06
N LYS A 102 10.70 25.26 11.82
CA LYS A 102 11.91 25.71 12.51
C LYS A 102 12.36 24.73 13.59
N GLU A 103 11.41 24.16 14.36
CA GLU A 103 11.71 23.16 15.38
C GLU A 103 12.20 21.85 14.74
N ILE A 104 11.60 21.45 13.61
CA ILE A 104 12.05 20.30 12.82
C ILE A 104 13.50 20.52 12.36
N SER A 105 13.83 21.70 11.80
CA SER A 105 15.18 22.01 11.36
C SER A 105 16.18 21.99 12.52
N GLN A 106 15.81 22.51 13.69
CA GLN A 106 16.67 22.47 14.87
C GLN A 106 16.95 21.05 15.33
N LYS A 107 15.91 20.20 15.42
CA LYS A 107 16.05 18.80 15.82
C LYS A 107 16.85 17.99 14.81
N ALA A 108 16.58 18.15 13.52
CA ALA A 108 17.38 17.51 12.47
C ALA A 108 18.85 17.93 12.53
N GLY A 109 19.13 19.20 12.81
CA GLY A 109 20.50 19.74 13.00
C GLY A 109 21.24 19.18 14.23
N THR A 110 20.57 18.53 15.18
CA THR A 110 21.26 17.79 16.25
C THR A 110 21.79 16.43 15.79
N ILE A 111 21.29 15.92 14.68
CA ILE A 111 21.65 14.61 14.13
C ILE A 111 22.78 14.72 13.10
N THR A 112 22.82 15.83 12.35
CA THR A 112 23.77 16.00 11.26
C THR A 112 24.19 17.46 11.11
N ASP A 113 25.45 17.69 10.70
CA ASP A 113 25.97 19.03 10.34
C ASP A 113 25.58 19.42 8.89
N GLN A 114 24.92 18.54 8.15
CA GLN A 114 24.45 18.82 6.78
C GLN A 114 23.32 19.87 6.81
N GLU A 115 23.27 20.69 5.78
CA GLU A 115 22.19 21.68 5.65
C GLU A 115 20.82 20.99 5.58
N ILE A 116 19.87 21.51 6.35
CA ILE A 116 18.48 21.01 6.36
C ILE A 116 17.57 22.09 5.74
N GLN A 117 17.01 21.77 4.58
CA GLN A 117 16.02 22.63 3.91
C GLN A 117 14.63 22.03 4.10
N ILE A 118 13.65 22.88 4.44
CA ILE A 118 12.27 22.45 4.69
C ILE A 118 11.34 23.33 3.86
N ASP A 119 10.59 22.68 2.98
CA ASP A 119 9.64 23.32 2.09
C ASP A 119 8.25 22.67 2.21
N LEU A 120 7.20 23.49 2.19
CA LEU A 120 5.83 23.02 2.04
C LEU A 120 5.36 23.34 0.62
N ALA A 121 5.34 22.36 -0.25
CA ALA A 121 5.08 22.54 -1.68
C ALA A 121 4.26 21.40 -2.26
N ASN A 122 3.71 21.60 -3.45
CA ASN A 122 3.12 20.52 -4.22
C ASN A 122 4.25 19.68 -4.82
N ALA A 123 4.22 18.38 -4.52
CA ALA A 123 5.21 17.42 -5.00
C ALA A 123 4.53 16.29 -5.76
N LEU A 124 5.17 15.84 -6.84
CA LEU A 124 4.77 14.65 -7.54
C LEU A 124 5.14 13.43 -6.70
N ILE A 125 4.12 12.70 -6.26
CA ILE A 125 4.30 11.46 -5.53
C ILE A 125 4.33 10.33 -6.54
N PRO A 126 5.40 9.51 -6.56
CA PRO A 126 5.49 8.39 -7.49
C PRO A 126 4.42 7.35 -7.17
N ALA A 127 4.01 6.59 -8.18
CA ALA A 127 3.14 5.44 -7.99
C ALA A 127 3.74 4.47 -6.98
N LYS A 128 2.91 3.97 -6.07
CA LYS A 128 3.33 3.06 -5.00
C LYS A 128 2.35 1.91 -4.88
N THR A 129 2.88 0.74 -4.57
CA THR A 129 2.07 -0.44 -4.23
C THR A 129 2.28 -0.76 -2.75
N ASP A 130 1.20 -0.98 -2.02
CA ASP A 130 1.21 -1.41 -0.62
C ASP A 130 0.25 -2.59 -0.46
N GLY A 131 0.80 -3.79 -0.33
CA GLY A 131 0.03 -5.01 -0.38
C GLY A 131 -0.74 -5.16 -1.69
N ILE A 132 -2.08 -5.20 -1.60
CA ILE A 132 -3.00 -5.26 -2.75
C ILE A 132 -3.42 -3.88 -3.27
N TYR A 133 -3.02 -2.79 -2.58
CA TYR A 133 -3.40 -1.43 -2.95
C TYR A 133 -2.38 -0.83 -3.90
N PHE A 134 -2.87 -0.21 -4.96
CA PHE A 134 -2.06 0.54 -5.91
C PHE A 134 -2.43 2.02 -5.85
N TYR A 135 -1.45 2.85 -5.48
CA TYR A 135 -1.58 4.31 -5.48
C TYR A 135 -0.99 4.84 -6.78
N ALA A 136 -1.82 5.47 -7.60
CA ALA A 136 -1.37 6.09 -8.83
C ALA A 136 -0.47 7.30 -8.54
N GLN A 137 0.42 7.62 -9.46
CA GLN A 137 1.21 8.84 -9.40
C GLN A 137 0.31 10.07 -9.48
N ASP A 138 0.45 11.00 -8.54
CA ASP A 138 -0.32 12.23 -8.48
C ASP A 138 0.43 13.34 -7.75
N PHE A 139 -0.09 14.60 -7.86
CA PHE A 139 0.43 15.75 -7.15
C PHE A 139 -0.30 15.95 -5.84
N HIS A 140 0.44 15.94 -4.74
CA HIS A 140 -0.10 16.24 -3.42
C HIS A 140 0.74 17.31 -2.73
N LYS A 141 0.13 18.01 -1.77
CA LYS A 141 0.90 18.89 -0.90
C LYS A 141 1.80 18.05 -0.01
N ALA A 142 3.08 18.45 0.11
CA ALA A 142 4.07 17.72 0.89
C ALA A 142 4.96 18.65 1.69
N LEU A 143 5.25 18.27 2.93
CA LEU A 143 6.36 18.80 3.70
C LEU A 143 7.62 18.07 3.23
N ILE A 144 8.50 18.78 2.54
CA ILE A 144 9.71 18.26 1.95
C ILE A 144 10.88 18.64 2.85
N ILE A 145 11.59 17.65 3.37
CA ILE A 145 12.79 17.82 4.20
C ILE A 145 13.96 17.30 3.40
N THR A 146 14.84 18.19 2.97
CA THR A 146 16.01 17.86 2.19
C THR A 146 17.25 17.96 3.07
N ILE A 147 18.03 16.88 3.12
CA ILE A 147 19.27 16.77 3.87
C ILE A 147 20.43 16.93 2.88
N GLY A 148 21.27 17.92 3.12
CA GLY A 148 22.44 18.22 2.28
C GLY A 148 22.07 18.49 0.82
N SER A 149 22.68 17.77 -0.12
CA SER A 149 22.44 17.95 -1.56
C SER A 149 21.14 17.39 -2.10
N GLY A 150 20.42 16.57 -1.30
CA GLY A 150 19.15 15.97 -1.70
C GLY A 150 19.24 15.01 -2.89
N LYS A 151 20.38 14.33 -3.08
CA LYS A 151 20.62 13.40 -4.20
C LYS A 151 20.39 11.94 -3.83
N GLY A 152 20.02 11.67 -2.58
CA GLY A 152 19.74 10.33 -2.10
C GLY A 152 18.30 9.92 -2.31
N ASP A 153 18.00 8.66 -1.96
CA ASP A 153 16.67 8.10 -2.05
C ASP A 153 15.68 8.79 -1.11
N ASN A 154 14.47 8.94 -1.61
CA ASN A 154 13.38 9.53 -0.88
C ASN A 154 12.73 8.53 0.06
N TRP A 155 12.29 9.03 1.21
CA TRP A 155 11.33 8.39 2.05
C TRP A 155 10.02 9.18 2.02
N TRP A 156 8.90 8.51 1.86
CA TRP A 156 7.58 9.11 1.74
C TRP A 156 6.64 8.58 2.81
N CYS A 157 5.82 9.46 3.36
CA CYS A 157 4.81 9.12 4.33
C CYS A 157 3.59 10.02 4.17
N ALA A 158 2.38 9.46 4.33
CA ALA A 158 1.18 10.26 4.41
C ALA A 158 0.99 10.70 5.87
N LEU A 159 0.90 12.01 6.08
CA LEU A 159 0.61 12.58 7.38
C LEU A 159 -0.91 12.61 7.63
N PHE A 160 -1.68 12.73 6.55
CA PHE A 160 -3.13 12.67 6.57
C PHE A 160 -3.63 12.08 5.22
N PRO A 161 -4.43 11.01 5.23
CA PRO A 161 -4.71 10.15 6.40
C PRO A 161 -3.44 9.53 6.98
N LYS A 162 -3.44 9.21 8.27
CA LYS A 162 -2.27 8.68 8.99
C LYS A 162 -1.91 7.27 8.50
N VAL A 163 -0.99 7.15 7.56
CA VAL A 163 -0.53 5.88 7.03
C VAL A 163 0.82 5.46 7.63
N CYS A 164 1.59 6.41 8.15
CA CYS A 164 2.97 6.19 8.57
C CYS A 164 3.17 5.69 10.00
N TYR A 165 2.12 5.67 10.80
CA TYR A 165 2.23 5.42 12.23
C TYR A 165 1.87 3.99 12.63
N GLN A 166 1.69 3.09 11.67
CA GLN A 166 1.30 1.70 11.91
C GLN A 166 2.43 0.70 11.76
N GLN A 167 3.67 1.13 11.87
CA GLN A 167 4.77 0.19 12.02
C GLN A 167 5.42 0.35 13.39
N GLU A 168 4.67 0.11 14.48
CA GLU A 168 5.19 -0.89 15.40
C GLU A 168 5.24 -2.18 14.58
N GLU A 169 6.42 -2.65 14.27
CA GLU A 169 6.62 -4.03 13.88
C GLU A 169 6.07 -4.86 15.04
N GLU A 170 4.77 -5.17 15.02
CA GLU A 170 4.36 -6.45 15.56
C GLU A 170 5.25 -7.44 14.80
N VAL A 171 6.21 -7.96 15.53
CA VAL A 171 6.88 -9.19 15.14
C VAL A 171 5.74 -10.20 15.08
N VAL A 172 5.10 -10.27 13.93
CA VAL A 172 4.21 -11.35 13.60
C VAL A 172 5.14 -12.55 13.59
N VAL A 173 5.23 -13.18 14.76
CA VAL A 173 5.72 -14.55 14.84
C VAL A 173 4.73 -15.28 13.94
N GLU A 174 5.11 -15.51 12.70
CA GLU A 174 4.34 -16.35 11.78
C GLU A 174 4.27 -17.73 12.44
N GLU A 175 3.22 -17.93 13.22
CA GLU A 175 2.86 -19.29 13.58
C GLU A 175 2.61 -20.01 12.25
N PRO A 176 3.34 -21.12 12.01
CA PRO A 176 3.19 -21.83 10.75
C PRO A 176 1.72 -22.19 10.59
N VAL A 177 1.11 -21.73 9.49
CA VAL A 177 -0.31 -21.97 9.19
C VAL A 177 -0.55 -23.45 9.23
N LYS A 178 -1.10 -23.93 10.36
CA LYS A 178 -1.48 -25.33 10.52
C LYS A 178 -2.73 -25.56 9.69
N PHE A 179 -2.54 -26.11 8.51
CA PHE A 179 -3.68 -26.59 7.71
C PHE A 179 -4.33 -27.76 8.46
N TRP A 180 -5.44 -27.48 9.12
CA TRP A 180 -6.23 -28.47 9.85
C TRP A 180 -6.56 -29.70 8.98
N THR A 181 -6.79 -29.51 7.69
CA THR A 181 -6.99 -30.59 6.72
C THR A 181 -5.78 -31.52 6.59
N TRP A 182 -4.54 -31.00 6.69
CA TRP A 182 -3.33 -31.79 6.60
C TRP A 182 -3.09 -32.64 7.84
N GLU A 183 -3.40 -32.12 9.01
CA GLU A 183 -3.31 -32.88 10.26
C GLU A 183 -4.40 -33.96 10.36
N TRP A 184 -5.60 -33.66 9.87
CA TRP A 184 -6.68 -34.65 9.78
C TRP A 184 -6.32 -35.81 8.84
N ILE A 185 -5.71 -35.54 7.68
CA ILE A 185 -5.22 -36.59 6.76
C ILE A 185 -4.16 -37.44 7.44
N LYS A 186 -3.16 -36.82 8.09
CA LYS A 186 -2.10 -37.56 8.79
C LYS A 186 -2.60 -38.44 9.95
N SER A 187 -3.71 -38.11 10.57
CA SER A 187 -4.29 -38.87 11.67
C SER A 187 -5.08 -40.11 11.18
N LYS A 188 -5.34 -40.22 9.88
CA LYS A 188 -6.13 -41.31 9.28
C LYS A 188 -5.29 -42.36 8.57
N PHE A 189 -4.03 -42.10 8.34
CA PHE A 189 -3.03 -42.98 7.71
C PHE A 189 -1.79 -43.08 8.59
#